data_b3c1d997e3ce74f1b7fb0ed68bd0a749
#
_entry.id   b3c1d997e3ce74f1b7fb0ed68bd0a749
#
_cell.length_a   1.000
_cell.length_b   1.000
_cell.length_c   1.000
_cell.angle_alpha   90.00
_cell.angle_beta   90.00
_cell.angle_gamma   90.00
#
_symmetry.space_group_name_H-M   'P 1'
#
loop_
_entity.id
_entity.type
_entity.pdbx_description
1 polymer ?
#
loop_
_entity_poly.entity_id
_entity_poly.type
_entity_poly.pdbx_seq_one_letter_code
_entity_poly.pdbx_strand_id
1 'polypeptide(L)'
;NCYQMVSVNDCADAILKAVDHNFPNAEYNLGSKNPPQVKELLQGIIKQNRSKSVLLPTWGSFVKAVLGIFGKAGLEIMYKEQYMIADEDYIIDISQTEKELGWHPQYNDADMMQAAFIEYQNHYRKEDKND
;
A
#
# COMPACT_ATOMS: atom_id res chain seq x y z
N ASN A 1 5.31 -11.32 -0.13
CA ASN A 1 3.91 -10.88 -0.13
C ASN A 1 3.71 -9.67 -1.03
N CYS A 2 2.49 -9.49 -1.55
CA CYS A 2 2.06 -8.37 -2.34
C CYS A 2 1.00 -7.56 -1.57
N TYR A 3 1.10 -6.25 -1.61
CA TYR A 3 0.08 -5.33 -1.11
C TYR A 3 -0.39 -4.46 -2.25
N GLN A 4 -1.66 -4.58 -2.59
CA GLN A 4 -2.29 -3.78 -3.62
C GLN A 4 -2.67 -2.41 -3.06
N MET A 5 -2.24 -1.36 -3.73
CA MET A 5 -2.60 0.02 -3.40
C MET A 5 -3.63 0.57 -4.38
N VAL A 6 -4.18 1.73 -4.05
CA VAL A 6 -5.02 2.51 -4.96
C VAL A 6 -4.70 3.99 -4.80
N SER A 7 -4.61 4.70 -5.91
CA SER A 7 -4.42 6.16 -5.91
C SER A 7 -5.70 6.87 -5.48
N VAL A 8 -5.57 7.95 -4.71
CA VAL A 8 -6.71 8.84 -4.38
C VAL A 8 -7.36 9.39 -5.66
N ASN A 9 -6.55 9.68 -6.69
CA ASN A 9 -7.05 10.15 -7.98
C ASN A 9 -7.87 9.08 -8.70
N ASP A 10 -7.42 7.82 -8.65
CA ASP A 10 -8.16 6.68 -9.20
C ASP A 10 -9.47 6.43 -8.43
N CYS A 11 -9.48 6.63 -7.11
CA CYS A 11 -10.69 6.58 -6.31
C CYS A 11 -11.68 7.68 -6.72
N ALA A 12 -11.18 8.91 -6.90
CA ALA A 12 -12.02 10.04 -7.33
C ALA A 12 -12.63 9.79 -8.72
N ASP A 13 -11.85 9.27 -9.68
CA ASP A 13 -12.35 8.91 -11.02
C ASP A 13 -13.45 7.82 -10.94
N ALA A 14 -13.24 6.80 -10.11
CA ALA A 14 -14.25 5.76 -9.91
C ALA A 14 -15.57 6.31 -9.35
N ILE A 15 -15.49 7.22 -8.37
CA ILE A 15 -16.67 7.88 -7.80
C ILE A 15 -17.40 8.71 -8.86
N LEU A 16 -16.67 9.50 -9.64
CA LEU A 16 -17.26 10.31 -10.72
C LEU A 16 -17.96 9.44 -11.76
N LYS A 17 -17.32 8.35 -12.18
CA LYS A 17 -17.92 7.39 -13.12
C LYS A 17 -19.20 6.75 -12.54
N ALA A 18 -19.20 6.38 -11.26
CA ALA A 18 -20.35 5.80 -10.61
C ALA A 18 -21.53 6.79 -10.55
N VAL A 19 -21.26 8.07 -10.30
CA VAL A 19 -22.30 9.12 -10.28
C VAL A 19 -22.87 9.40 -11.68
N ASP A 20 -22.00 9.54 -12.69
CA ASP A 20 -22.38 9.87 -14.06
C ASP A 20 -23.26 8.80 -14.70
N HIS A 21 -23.02 7.54 -14.38
CA HIS A 21 -23.75 6.41 -14.95
C HIS A 21 -24.99 6.00 -14.18
N ASN A 22 -25.32 6.68 -13.07
CA ASN A 22 -26.47 6.37 -12.22
C ASN A 22 -26.58 4.87 -11.89
N PHE A 23 -25.42 4.27 -11.53
CA PHE A 23 -25.36 2.84 -11.21
C PHE A 23 -26.24 2.50 -10.01
N PRO A 24 -26.89 1.31 -10.03
CA PRO A 24 -27.62 0.82 -8.87
C PRO A 24 -26.67 0.61 -7.68
N ASN A 25 -27.24 0.58 -6.47
CA ASN A 25 -26.48 0.29 -5.25
C ASN A 25 -25.67 -0.99 -5.43
N ALA A 26 -24.36 -0.84 -5.64
CA ALA A 26 -23.41 -1.92 -5.83
C ALA A 26 -22.11 -1.59 -5.07
N GLU A 27 -21.37 -2.62 -4.76
CA GLU A 27 -20.05 -2.51 -4.12
C GLU A 27 -18.99 -2.75 -5.17
N TYR A 28 -18.00 -1.85 -5.25
CA TYR A 28 -16.93 -1.92 -6.21
C TYR A 28 -15.57 -1.91 -5.53
N ASN A 29 -14.75 -2.89 -5.84
CA ASN A 29 -13.38 -2.96 -5.40
C ASN A 29 -12.49 -2.07 -6.28
N LEU A 30 -11.62 -1.28 -5.65
CA LEU A 30 -10.64 -0.44 -6.34
C LEU A 30 -9.22 -0.84 -5.93
N GLY A 31 -8.33 -0.95 -6.89
CA GLY A 31 -6.93 -1.32 -6.63
C GLY A 31 -6.07 -1.15 -7.87
N SER A 32 -4.77 -1.15 -7.70
CA SER A 32 -3.81 -1.16 -8.80
C SER A 32 -3.83 -2.49 -9.56
N LYS A 33 -3.24 -2.49 -10.75
CA LYS A 33 -3.11 -3.69 -11.56
C LYS A 33 -1.73 -4.32 -11.39
N ASN A 34 -1.68 -5.64 -11.16
CA ASN A 34 -0.44 -6.40 -11.01
C ASN A 34 0.51 -5.82 -9.95
N PRO A 35 0.11 -5.75 -8.67
CA PRO A 35 0.95 -5.18 -7.62
C PRO A 35 2.24 -5.99 -7.49
N PRO A 36 3.42 -5.32 -7.41
CA PRO A 36 4.69 -6.00 -7.23
C PRO A 36 4.82 -6.53 -5.79
N GLN A 37 5.79 -7.42 -5.56
CA GLN A 37 6.13 -7.80 -4.20
C GLN A 37 6.62 -6.59 -3.40
N VAL A 38 6.26 -6.51 -2.12
CA VAL A 38 6.69 -5.43 -1.21
C VAL A 38 8.21 -5.25 -1.21
N LYS A 39 8.95 -6.37 -1.27
CA LYS A 39 10.42 -6.34 -1.37
C LYS A 39 10.90 -5.63 -2.63
N GLU A 40 10.31 -5.92 -3.77
CA GLU A 40 10.67 -5.32 -5.07
C GLU A 40 10.33 -3.83 -5.07
N LEU A 41 9.16 -3.48 -4.54
CA LEU A 41 8.71 -2.10 -4.39
C LEU A 41 9.69 -1.27 -3.57
N LEU A 42 10.06 -1.76 -2.38
CA LEU A 42 11.01 -1.09 -1.50
C LEU A 42 12.43 -1.01 -2.11
N GLN A 43 12.89 -2.07 -2.77
CA GLN A 43 14.18 -2.06 -3.47
C GLN A 43 14.19 -1.02 -4.60
N GLY A 44 13.07 -0.91 -5.33
CA GLY A 44 12.89 0.10 -6.38
C GLY A 44 13.06 1.51 -5.84
N ILE A 45 12.39 1.85 -4.73
CA ILE A 45 12.48 3.15 -4.08
C ILE A 45 13.89 3.46 -3.57
N ILE A 46 14.53 2.50 -2.88
CA ILE A 46 15.90 2.65 -2.39
C ILE A 46 16.85 2.97 -3.54
N LYS A 47 16.75 2.21 -4.64
CA LYS A 47 17.60 2.40 -5.82
C LYS A 47 17.33 3.74 -6.52
N GLN A 48 16.06 4.07 -6.76
CA GLN A 48 15.65 5.28 -7.47
C GLN A 48 16.07 6.55 -6.74
N ASN A 49 16.01 6.53 -5.41
CA ASN A 49 16.38 7.67 -4.57
C ASN A 49 17.82 7.63 -4.08
N ARG A 50 18.66 6.69 -4.56
CA ARG A 50 20.06 6.51 -4.14
C ARG A 50 20.22 6.45 -2.62
N SER A 51 19.22 5.86 -1.95
CA SER A 51 19.25 5.69 -0.50
C SER A 51 20.32 4.65 -0.09
N LYS A 52 20.92 4.86 1.09
CA LYS A 52 21.83 3.89 1.72
C LYS A 52 21.10 2.86 2.58
N SER A 53 19.78 2.88 2.58
CA SER A 53 18.95 1.95 3.35
C SER A 53 19.15 0.51 2.86
N VAL A 54 19.16 -0.42 3.80
CA VAL A 54 19.31 -1.85 3.53
C VAL A 54 18.04 -2.58 3.99
N LEU A 55 17.49 -3.41 3.14
CA LEU A 55 16.38 -4.29 3.50
C LEU A 55 16.92 -5.51 4.23
N LEU A 56 16.52 -5.68 5.48
CA LEU A 56 16.82 -6.88 6.25
C LEU A 56 15.69 -7.89 6.04
N PRO A 57 15.97 -9.07 5.46
CA PRO A 57 14.97 -10.12 5.36
C PRO A 57 14.65 -10.65 6.76
N THR A 58 13.39 -10.62 7.13
CA THR A 58 12.90 -11.21 8.39
C THR A 58 12.04 -12.42 8.07
N TRP A 59 12.20 -13.49 8.85
CA TRP A 59 11.31 -14.65 8.75
C TRP A 59 10.01 -14.32 9.48
N GLY A 60 8.91 -14.25 8.74
CA GLY A 60 7.60 -13.91 9.29
C GLY A 60 7.22 -14.75 10.50
N SER A 61 7.47 -16.06 10.46
CA SER A 61 7.22 -16.97 11.57
C SER A 61 8.01 -16.63 12.84
N PHE A 62 9.26 -16.20 12.69
CA PHE A 62 10.08 -15.79 13.84
C PHE A 62 9.56 -14.48 14.45
N VAL A 63 9.25 -13.51 13.61
CA VAL A 63 8.67 -12.21 14.07
C VAL A 63 7.33 -12.44 14.77
N LYS A 64 6.45 -13.27 14.20
CA LYS A 64 5.16 -13.65 14.80
C LYS A 64 5.35 -14.31 16.18
N ALA A 65 6.33 -15.21 16.32
CA ALA A 65 6.62 -15.87 17.60
C ALA A 65 7.11 -14.85 18.65
N VAL A 66 8.05 -13.98 18.29
CA VAL A 66 8.59 -12.95 19.20
C VAL A 66 7.50 -11.98 19.63
N LEU A 67 6.71 -11.43 18.69
CA LEU A 67 5.61 -10.51 19.01
C LEU A 67 4.52 -11.21 19.85
N GLY A 68 4.25 -12.49 19.60
CA GLY A 68 3.32 -13.28 20.40
C GLY A 68 3.78 -13.49 21.85
N ILE A 69 5.09 -13.63 22.09
CA ILE A 69 5.67 -13.70 23.45
C ILE A 69 5.53 -12.36 24.15
N PHE A 70 5.85 -11.24 23.48
CA PHE A 70 5.70 -9.90 24.05
C PHE A 70 4.23 -9.58 24.38
N GLY A 71 3.28 -9.95 23.52
CA GLY A 71 1.85 -9.78 23.78
C GLY A 71 1.41 -10.54 25.04
N LYS A 72 1.90 -11.80 25.26
CA LYS A 72 1.63 -12.58 26.48
C LYS A 72 2.27 -11.95 27.73
N ALA A 73 3.37 -11.24 27.57
CA ALA A 73 4.03 -10.52 28.67
C ALA A 73 3.39 -9.14 28.96
N GLY A 74 2.30 -8.77 28.28
CA GLY A 74 1.63 -7.48 28.45
C GLY A 74 2.29 -6.29 27.73
N LEU A 75 3.25 -6.59 26.83
CA LEU A 75 3.94 -5.60 25.99
C LEU A 75 3.36 -5.69 24.57
N GLU A 76 2.21 -5.11 24.35
CA GLU A 76 1.59 -5.05 23.00
C GLU A 76 2.25 -3.96 22.16
N ILE A 77 3.31 -4.33 21.43
CA ILE A 77 4.00 -3.45 20.48
C ILE A 77 3.17 -3.29 19.18
N MET A 78 2.46 -4.33 18.78
CA MET A 78 1.54 -4.36 17.64
C MET A 78 0.34 -5.25 17.95
N TYR A 79 -0.83 -4.88 17.45
CA TYR A 79 -2.02 -5.73 17.56
C TYR A 79 -1.82 -7.04 16.79
N LYS A 80 -2.35 -8.12 17.34
CA LYS A 80 -2.18 -9.47 16.80
C LYS A 80 -2.62 -9.57 15.33
N GLU A 81 -3.71 -8.92 14.98
CA GLU A 81 -4.26 -8.87 13.63
C GLU A 81 -3.28 -8.25 12.63
N GLN A 82 -2.54 -7.22 13.03
CA GLN A 82 -1.59 -6.52 12.17
C GLN A 82 -0.38 -7.38 11.78
N TYR A 83 0.22 -8.11 12.72
CA TYR A 83 1.38 -8.93 12.39
C TYR A 83 1.01 -10.30 11.83
N MET A 84 -0.21 -10.78 12.05
CA MET A 84 -0.67 -12.04 11.47
C MET A 84 -0.87 -11.97 9.97
N ILE A 85 -1.27 -10.80 9.44
CA ILE A 85 -1.48 -10.57 8.00
C ILE A 85 -0.25 -10.01 7.29
N ALA A 86 0.81 -9.65 8.03
CA ALA A 86 1.95 -8.92 7.47
C ALA A 86 2.75 -9.69 6.41
N ASP A 87 2.66 -11.01 6.37
CA ASP A 87 3.31 -11.88 5.39
C ASP A 87 2.34 -12.49 4.35
N GLU A 88 1.06 -12.14 4.42
CA GLU A 88 0.04 -12.59 3.46
C GLU A 88 -0.04 -11.67 2.24
N ASP A 89 -0.51 -12.21 1.13
CA ASP A 89 -0.83 -11.41 -0.06
C ASP A 89 -2.19 -10.73 0.13
N TYR A 90 -2.23 -9.42 -0.11
CA TYR A 90 -3.45 -8.63 -0.02
C TYR A 90 -3.79 -8.04 -1.39
N ILE A 91 -4.51 -8.83 -2.17
CA ILE A 91 -4.92 -8.49 -3.53
C ILE A 91 -6.42 -8.71 -3.65
N ILE A 92 -7.13 -7.71 -4.11
CA ILE A 92 -8.57 -7.76 -4.38
C ILE A 92 -8.84 -7.82 -5.88
N ASP A 93 -9.90 -8.50 -6.26
CA ASP A 93 -10.35 -8.56 -7.64
C ASP A 93 -11.10 -7.27 -8.00
N ILE A 94 -10.61 -6.58 -9.03
CA ILE A 94 -11.17 -5.34 -9.57
C ILE A 94 -11.91 -5.55 -10.90
N SER A 95 -12.01 -6.78 -11.38
CA SER A 95 -12.54 -7.08 -12.72
C SER A 95 -14.01 -6.67 -12.88
N GLN A 96 -14.81 -6.76 -11.83
CA GLN A 96 -16.18 -6.28 -11.85
C GLN A 96 -16.23 -4.76 -12.06
N THR A 97 -15.40 -4.02 -11.33
CA THR A 97 -15.29 -2.56 -11.44
C THR A 97 -14.87 -2.14 -12.84
N GLU A 98 -13.85 -2.80 -13.39
CA GLU A 98 -13.39 -2.55 -14.77
C GLU A 98 -14.51 -2.77 -15.78
N LYS A 99 -15.27 -3.85 -15.64
CA LYS A 99 -16.33 -4.24 -16.58
C LYS A 99 -17.55 -3.35 -16.48
N GLU A 100 -18.02 -3.06 -15.29
CA GLU A 100 -19.30 -2.38 -15.07
C GLU A 100 -19.17 -0.86 -15.11
N LEU A 101 -18.13 -0.29 -14.46
CA LEU A 101 -17.90 1.16 -14.47
C LEU A 101 -17.05 1.64 -15.65
N GLY A 102 -16.42 0.74 -16.43
CA GLY A 102 -15.41 1.12 -17.41
C GLY A 102 -14.23 1.86 -16.77
N TRP A 103 -13.99 1.61 -15.48
CA TRP A 103 -12.92 2.20 -14.71
C TRP A 103 -11.65 1.34 -14.83
N HIS A 104 -10.51 1.99 -14.95
CA HIS A 104 -9.20 1.33 -14.95
C HIS A 104 -8.22 2.16 -14.13
N PRO A 105 -7.41 1.52 -13.25
CA PRO A 105 -6.39 2.25 -12.50
C PRO A 105 -5.36 2.87 -13.45
N GLN A 106 -5.03 4.14 -13.22
CA GLN A 106 -4.06 4.89 -14.01
C GLN A 106 -2.67 4.86 -13.37
N TYR A 107 -2.60 4.58 -12.08
CA TYR A 107 -1.37 4.60 -11.31
C TYR A 107 -0.99 3.18 -10.86
N ASN A 108 0.29 2.84 -10.99
CA ASN A 108 0.85 1.62 -10.42
C ASN A 108 1.44 1.88 -9.03
N ASP A 109 1.67 0.81 -8.27
CA ASP A 109 2.14 0.89 -6.88
C ASP A 109 3.52 1.55 -6.76
N ALA A 110 4.41 1.33 -7.73
CA ALA A 110 5.76 1.93 -7.71
C ALA A 110 5.71 3.45 -7.87
N ASP A 111 4.89 3.95 -8.79
CA ASP A 111 4.73 5.39 -9.01
C ASP A 111 4.05 6.07 -7.83
N MET A 112 3.02 5.43 -7.25
CA MET A 112 2.33 5.95 -6.05
C MET A 112 3.29 6.05 -4.87
N MET A 113 4.08 5.02 -4.61
CA MET A 113 5.04 5.00 -3.53
C MET A 113 6.16 6.01 -3.75
N GLN A 114 6.65 6.17 -4.98
CA GLN A 114 7.66 7.18 -5.32
C GLN A 114 7.12 8.59 -5.13
N ALA A 115 5.89 8.87 -5.55
CA ALA A 115 5.26 10.17 -5.33
C ALA A 115 5.11 10.49 -3.85
N ALA A 116 4.64 9.53 -3.04
CA ALA A 116 4.52 9.68 -1.60
C ALA A 116 5.88 9.93 -0.92
N PHE A 117 6.94 9.24 -1.37
CA PHE A 117 8.29 9.45 -0.85
C PHE A 117 8.82 10.86 -1.17
N ILE A 118 8.60 11.35 -2.38
CA ILE A 118 9.02 12.71 -2.78
C ILE A 118 8.26 13.77 -1.96
N GLU A 119 6.96 13.58 -1.77
CA GLU A 119 6.13 14.50 -0.98
C GLU A 119 6.59 14.54 0.49
N TYR A 120 6.83 13.38 1.08
CA TYR A 120 7.40 13.26 2.42
C TYR A 120 8.73 14.01 2.54
N GLN A 121 9.67 13.81 1.61
CA GLN A 121 10.95 14.51 1.63
C GLN A 121 10.79 16.04 1.53
N ASN A 122 9.87 16.50 0.69
CA ASN A 122 9.62 17.92 0.52
C ASN A 122 9.00 18.58 1.75
N HIS A 123 8.17 17.83 2.49
CA HIS A 123 7.58 18.30 3.74
C HIS A 123 8.64 18.46 4.83
N TYR A 124 9.41 17.43 5.11
CA TYR A 124 10.43 17.44 6.17
C TYR A 124 11.62 18.36 5.87
N ARG A 125 12.04 18.48 4.61
CA ARG A 125 13.08 19.47 4.24
C ARG A 125 12.66 20.93 4.41
N LYS A 126 11.38 21.22 4.47
CA LYS A 126 10.89 22.56 4.74
C LYS A 126 10.88 22.89 6.24
N GLU A 127 10.66 21.90 7.07
CA GLU A 127 10.72 22.07 8.54
C GLU A 127 12.15 22.30 9.02
N ASP A 128 13.13 21.51 8.56
CA ASP A 128 14.56 21.66 8.90
C ASP A 128 15.20 23.01 8.46
N LYS A 129 14.54 23.78 7.63
CA LYS A 129 15.03 25.10 7.20
C LYS A 129 14.41 26.27 7.98
N ASN A 130 13.44 25.99 8.82
CA ASN A 130 12.71 27.01 9.60
C ASN A 130 13.08 26.99 11.09
N ASP A 131 13.95 26.06 11.51
CA ASP A 131 14.62 26.00 12.82
C ASP A 131 16.08 26.51 12.68
#